data_db348a29e276d5f331890f4b88c761e0
#
_entry.id   db348a29e276d5f331890f4b88c761e0
#
_cell.length_a   1.000
_cell.length_b   1.000
_cell.length_c   1.000
_cell.angle_alpha   90.00
_cell.angle_beta   90.00
_cell.angle_gamma   90.00
#
_symmetry.space_group_name_H-M   'P 1'
#
loop_
_entity.id
_entity.type
_entity.pdbx_description
1 polymer ?
#
loop_
_entity_poly.entity_id
_entity_poly.type
_entity_poly.pdbx_seq_one_letter_code
_entity_poly.pdbx_strand_id
1 'polypeptide(L)' 'MKVFVNDIIEKLSEIGHEPKRFIIRKLKTVNENVHAVLVDLDDEKTELLVALSVLQDKNKYKIIKIKQ' A
#
# COMPACT_ATOMS: atom_id res chain seq x y z
N MET A 1 9.57 3.82 9.71
CA MET A 1 8.14 4.06 9.46
C MET A 1 7.35 2.79 9.71
N LYS A 2 6.23 2.93 10.40
CA LYS A 2 5.40 1.77 10.71
C LYS A 2 4.11 1.82 9.90
N VAL A 3 3.76 0.68 9.32
CA VAL A 3 2.48 0.51 8.65
C VAL A 3 1.71 -0.60 9.35
N PHE A 4 0.39 -0.49 9.32
CA PHE A 4 -0.49 -1.43 10.00
C PHE A 4 -1.56 -1.94 9.05
N VAL A 5 -2.09 -3.11 9.36
CA VAL A 5 -3.26 -3.62 8.66
C VAL A 5 -4.38 -2.57 8.74
N ASN A 6 -5.07 -2.39 7.64
CA ASN A 6 -6.13 -1.39 7.41
C ASN A 6 -5.64 0.03 7.12
N ASP A 7 -4.33 0.28 7.11
CA ASP A 7 -3.83 1.55 6.59
C ASP A 7 -4.14 1.66 5.10
N ILE A 8 -4.40 2.87 4.66
CA ILE A 8 -4.66 3.15 3.24
C ILE A 8 -3.37 3.60 2.58
N ILE A 9 -3.07 3.02 1.44
CA ILE A 9 -1.90 3.37 0.64
C ILE A 9 -2.38 4.02 -0.66
N GLU A 10 -1.89 5.21 -0.94
CA GLU A 10 -2.19 5.88 -2.19
C GLU A 10 -0.97 5.76 -3.10
N LYS A 11 -1.16 5.15 -4.26
CA LYS A 11 -0.10 5.04 -5.25
C LYS A 11 -0.11 6.32 -6.08
N LEU A 12 1.00 7.06 -6.04
CA LEU A 12 1.12 8.28 -6.81
C LEU A 12 1.20 7.94 -8.28
N SER A 13 0.43 8.67 -9.09
CA SER A 13 0.38 8.42 -10.51
C SER A 13 1.00 9.58 -11.29
N GLU A 14 1.19 9.36 -12.59
CA GLU A 14 1.68 10.42 -13.45
C GLU A 14 0.64 11.54 -13.58
N ILE A 15 1.11 12.70 -14.02
CA ILE A 15 0.24 13.86 -14.22
C ILE A 15 -0.92 13.51 -15.14
N GLY A 16 -2.14 13.85 -14.71
CA GLY A 16 -3.35 13.60 -15.50
C GLY A 16 -4.10 12.34 -15.15
N HIS A 17 -3.57 11.52 -14.24
CA HIS A 17 -4.24 10.29 -13.80
C HIS A 17 -4.60 10.40 -12.32
N GLU A 18 -5.76 9.87 -11.96
CA GLU A 18 -6.14 9.81 -10.56
C GLU A 18 -5.28 8.77 -9.83
N PRO A 19 -4.82 9.09 -8.61
CA PRO A 19 -4.06 8.10 -7.84
C PRO A 19 -4.95 6.93 -7.44
N LYS A 20 -4.37 5.74 -7.46
CA LYS A 20 -5.06 4.55 -7.00
C LYS A 20 -4.85 4.38 -5.51
N ARG A 21 -5.87 3.87 -4.84
CA ARG A 21 -5.83 3.63 -3.41
C ARG A 21 -6.00 2.16 -3.12
N PHE A 22 -5.24 1.71 -2.13
CA PHE A 22 -5.25 0.33 -1.68
C PHE A 22 -5.37 0.30 -0.17
N ILE A 23 -5.90 -0.79 0.36
CA ILE A 23 -5.90 -1.03 1.79
C ILE A 23 -4.93 -2.18 2.08
N ILE A 24 -4.19 -2.08 3.17
CA ILE A 24 -3.33 -3.17 3.61
C ILE A 24 -4.20 -4.23 4.27
N ARG A 25 -4.29 -5.39 3.63
CA ARG A 25 -5.08 -6.50 4.16
C ARG A 25 -4.31 -7.28 5.20
N LYS A 26 -3.04 -7.55 4.93
CA LYS A 26 -2.17 -8.26 5.86
C LYS A 26 -0.73 -7.95 5.57
N LEU A 27 0.13 -8.27 6.53
CA LEU A 27 1.57 -8.19 6.38
C LEU A 27 2.10 -9.62 6.43
N LYS A 28 3.09 -9.92 5.60
CA LYS A 28 3.74 -11.22 5.65
C LYS A 28 5.22 -11.09 5.36
N THR A 29 5.98 -12.06 5.85
CA THR A 29 7.43 -12.08 5.65
C THR A 29 7.75 -13.02 4.49
N VAL A 30 8.49 -12.51 3.51
CA VAL A 30 8.96 -13.30 2.38
C VAL A 30 10.47 -13.13 2.32
N ASN A 31 11.21 -14.24 2.43
CA ASN A 31 12.68 -14.23 2.40
C ASN A 31 13.26 -13.18 3.36
N GLU A 32 12.77 -13.18 4.60
CA GLU A 32 13.22 -12.30 5.68
C GLU A 32 12.83 -10.83 5.49
N ASN A 33 12.11 -10.51 4.44
CA ASN A 33 11.63 -9.14 4.20
C ASN A 33 10.12 -9.08 4.39
N VAL A 34 9.67 -8.05 5.10
CA VAL A 34 8.24 -7.87 5.31
C VAL A 34 7.60 -7.26 4.07
N HIS A 35 6.49 -7.85 3.66
CA HIS A 35 5.71 -7.38 2.52
C HIS A 35 4.28 -7.09 2.99
N ALA A 36 3.63 -6.16 2.30
CA ALA A 36 2.22 -5.86 2.52
C ALA A 36 1.40 -6.43 1.38
N VAL A 37 0.28 -7.05 1.72
CA VAL A 37 -0.72 -7.46 0.74
C VAL A 37 -1.72 -6.31 0.64
N LEU A 38 -1.76 -5.67 -0.52
CA LEU A 38 -2.61 -4.53 -0.79
C LEU A 38 -3.80 -4.96 -1.63
N VAL A 39 -4.99 -4.47 -1.28
CA VAL A 39 -6.20 -4.72 -2.05
C VAL A 39 -6.68 -3.39 -2.61
N ASP A 40 -6.96 -3.37 -3.91
CA ASP A 40 -7.46 -2.17 -4.58
C ASP A 40 -8.84 -1.83 -4.03
N LEU A 41 -9.02 -0.59 -3.57
CA LEU A 41 -10.31 -0.16 -3.01
C LEU A 41 -11.42 -0.14 -4.04
N ASP A 42 -11.09 0.02 -5.32
CA ASP A 42 -12.07 0.03 -6.39
C ASP A 42 -12.33 -1.36 -6.99
N ASP A 43 -11.44 -2.31 -6.71
CA ASP A 43 -11.56 -3.67 -7.23
C ASP A 43 -10.99 -4.66 -6.23
N GLU A 44 -11.84 -5.19 -5.37
CA GLU A 44 -11.45 -6.10 -4.29
C GLU A 44 -10.76 -7.38 -4.78
N LYS A 45 -10.89 -7.71 -6.05
CA LYS A 45 -10.26 -8.89 -6.62
C LYS A 45 -8.80 -8.64 -6.98
N THR A 46 -8.38 -7.39 -7.06
CA THR A 46 -7.01 -7.04 -7.39
C THR A 46 -6.18 -6.93 -6.13
N GLU A 47 -5.20 -7.81 -6.00
CA GLU A 47 -4.26 -7.79 -4.88
C GLU A 47 -2.84 -7.59 -5.40
N LEU A 48 -2.05 -6.83 -4.64
CA LEU A 48 -0.64 -6.61 -4.93
C LEU A 48 0.18 -6.99 -3.72
N LEU A 49 1.33 -7.60 -3.96
CA LEU A 49 2.30 -7.88 -2.90
C LEU A 49 3.46 -6.90 -3.06
N VAL A 50 3.65 -6.04 -2.08
CA VAL A 50 4.65 -4.98 -2.17
C VAL A 50 5.53 -4.99 -0.92
N ALA A 51 6.84 -4.98 -1.12
CA ALA A 51 7.79 -4.93 0.00
C ALA A 51 7.64 -3.61 0.76
N LEU A 52 7.78 -3.66 2.09
CA LEU A 52 7.69 -2.46 2.90
C LEU A 52 8.69 -1.39 2.48
N SER A 53 9.90 -1.81 2.08
CA SER A 53 10.91 -0.86 1.61
C SER A 53 10.44 -0.07 0.40
N VAL A 54 9.62 -0.70 -0.45
CA VAL A 54 9.06 -0.02 -1.63
C VAL A 54 7.95 0.94 -1.21
N LEU A 55 7.12 0.55 -0.24
CA LEU A 55 6.06 1.43 0.27
C LEU A 55 6.61 2.67 0.97
N GLN A 56 7.84 2.61 1.44
CA GLN A 56 8.49 3.75 2.10
C GLN A 56 9.02 4.78 1.11
N ASP A 57 8.97 4.48 -0.19
CA ASP A 57 9.40 5.42 -1.21
C ASP A 57 8.33 6.50 -1.39
N LYS A 58 8.59 7.67 -0.84
CA LYS A 58 7.66 8.80 -0.84
C LYS A 58 7.37 9.34 -2.24
N ASN A 59 8.20 8.99 -3.21
CA ASN A 59 7.97 9.41 -4.59
C ASN A 59 6.96 8.52 -5.31
N LYS A 60 6.68 7.35 -4.74
CA LYS A 60 5.77 6.37 -5.36
C LYS A 60 4.50 6.14 -4.58
N TYR A 61 4.57 6.23 -3.25
CA TYR A 61 3.45 5.89 -2.38
C TYR A 61 3.29 6.89 -1.26
N LYS A 62 2.04 7.11 -0.87
CA LYS A 62 1.67 7.91 0.28
C LYS A 62 0.87 7.03 1.23
N ILE A 63 1.26 7.03 2.49
CA ILE A 63 0.54 6.27 3.51
C ILE A 63 -0.43 7.18 4.22
N ILE A 64 -1.71 6.80 4.19
CA ILE A 64 -2.77 7.56 4.83
C ILE A 64 -3.19 6.81 6.08
N LYS A 65 -2.97 7.41 7.24
CA LYS A 65 -3.37 6.80 8.49
C LYS A 65 -4.82 7.08 8.77
N ILE A 66 -5.55 6.04 9.19
CA ILE A 66 -6.93 6.21 9.57
C ILE A 66 -6.95 6.68 11.02
N LYS A 67 -7.57 7.83 11.25
CA LYS A 67 -7.77 8.30 12.61
C LYS A 67 -8.99 7.61 13.19
N GLN A 68 -8.81 7.05 14.33
CA GLN A 68 -9.90 6.46 15.09
C GLN A 68 -10.26 7.32 16.28
#